data_64715766299c794169b14536c6de0d86
#
_entry.id   64715766299c794169b14536c6de0d86
#
_cell.length_a   1.000
_cell.length_b   1.000
_cell.length_c   1.000
_cell.angle_alpha   90.00
_cell.angle_beta   90.00
_cell.angle_gamma   90.00
#
_symmetry.space_group_name_H-M   'P 1'
#
loop_
_entity.id
_entity.type
_entity.pdbx_description
1 polymer ?
#
loop_
_entity_poly.entity_id
_entity_poly.type
_entity_poly.pdbx_seq_one_letter_code
_entity_poly.pdbx_strand_id
1 'polypeptide(L)'
;MKLIKSFFSVLFSAVLLLSTTTVNSIAIEKLHFVIGGGAGGGWDGTARGTGEALTKAGFLQSASFENMSGGGGGKALAFMINTKPENTVLVQSTPLVLRSITRHKGYVSGSGTLSYKDVVPIAGVIGDYGAIAVAKNSPYKNFKDVVDAYKKDAS
;
A
#
# COMPACT_ATOMS: atom_id res chain seq x y z
N MET A 1 5.48 -44.54 -47.15
CA MET A 1 4.84 -44.49 -45.82
C MET A 1 5.72 -43.83 -44.74
N LYS A 2 7.04 -43.98 -44.73
CA LYS A 2 7.92 -43.31 -43.72
C LYS A 2 8.05 -41.79 -43.90
N LEU A 3 8.08 -41.25 -45.12
CA LEU A 3 8.19 -39.81 -45.41
C LEU A 3 6.94 -39.01 -44.97
N ILE A 4 5.74 -39.56 -45.10
CA ILE A 4 4.49 -38.91 -44.73
C ILE A 4 4.38 -38.77 -43.21
N LYS A 5 4.83 -39.78 -42.45
CA LYS A 5 4.87 -39.73 -40.98
C LYS A 5 5.85 -38.66 -40.45
N SER A 6 7.00 -38.49 -41.13
CA SER A 6 7.98 -37.47 -40.75
C SER A 6 7.47 -36.05 -41.01
N PHE A 7 6.73 -35.82 -42.10
CA PHE A 7 6.14 -34.53 -42.43
C PHE A 7 5.05 -34.11 -41.42
N PHE A 8 4.21 -35.06 -41.00
CA PHE A 8 3.18 -34.80 -40.00
C PHE A 8 3.77 -34.50 -38.61
N SER A 9 4.87 -35.15 -38.23
CA SER A 9 5.56 -34.92 -36.97
C SER A 9 6.21 -33.55 -36.92
N VAL A 10 6.79 -33.07 -38.00
CA VAL A 10 7.40 -31.72 -38.07
C VAL A 10 6.33 -30.62 -38.07
N LEU A 11 5.20 -30.82 -38.77
CA LEU A 11 4.09 -29.88 -38.76
C LEU A 11 3.43 -29.76 -37.37
N PHE A 12 3.28 -30.90 -36.67
CA PHE A 12 2.72 -30.91 -35.31
C PHE A 12 3.64 -30.23 -34.30
N SER A 13 4.95 -30.39 -34.39
CA SER A 13 5.94 -29.69 -33.55
C SER A 13 6.00 -28.20 -33.85
N ALA A 14 5.81 -27.77 -35.09
CA ALA A 14 5.79 -26.34 -35.46
C ALA A 14 4.52 -25.64 -34.94
N VAL A 15 3.38 -26.32 -34.92
CA VAL A 15 2.13 -25.74 -34.36
C VAL A 15 2.17 -25.64 -32.85
N LEU A 16 2.88 -26.52 -32.14
CA LEU A 16 3.03 -26.45 -30.68
C LEU A 16 3.93 -25.29 -30.22
N LEU A 17 4.85 -24.85 -31.09
CA LEU A 17 5.76 -23.72 -30.80
C LEU A 17 5.13 -22.33 -31.02
N LEU A 18 4.00 -22.23 -31.73
CA LEU A 18 3.30 -20.96 -31.96
C LEU A 18 2.25 -20.62 -30.91
N SER A 19 2.00 -21.47 -29.95
CA SER A 19 1.03 -21.22 -28.88
C SER A 19 1.64 -20.60 -27.60
N THR A 20 2.77 -19.91 -27.69
CA THR A 20 3.14 -18.98 -26.66
C THR A 20 2.20 -17.76 -26.78
N THR A 21 1.01 -17.86 -26.17
CA THR A 21 0.19 -16.72 -25.92
C THR A 21 1.00 -15.80 -25.02
N THR A 22 1.61 -14.78 -25.61
CA THR A 22 2.09 -13.64 -24.88
C THR A 22 0.86 -13.04 -24.22
N VAL A 23 0.68 -13.32 -22.93
CA VAL A 23 -0.23 -12.55 -22.10
C VAL A 23 0.34 -11.14 -22.13
N ASN A 24 -0.19 -10.31 -23.02
CA ASN A 24 0.06 -8.88 -22.97
C ASN A 24 -0.51 -8.42 -21.63
N SER A 25 0.33 -8.37 -20.60
CA SER A 25 0.02 -7.64 -19.39
C SER A 25 -0.19 -6.20 -19.84
N ILE A 26 -1.45 -5.75 -19.80
CA ILE A 26 -1.76 -4.33 -20.04
C ILE A 26 -1.15 -3.59 -18.86
N ALA A 27 0.05 -3.09 -19.04
CA ALA A 27 0.70 -2.25 -18.04
C ALA A 27 -0.15 -0.99 -17.87
N ILE A 28 -0.49 -0.66 -16.64
CA ILE A 28 -1.15 0.62 -16.34
C ILE A 28 -0.16 1.72 -16.72
N GLU A 29 -0.58 2.67 -17.58
CA GLU A 29 0.34 3.71 -18.05
C GLU A 29 0.90 4.53 -16.89
N LYS A 30 0.02 4.96 -15.98
CA LYS A 30 0.40 5.82 -14.86
C LYS A 30 -0.42 5.49 -13.62
N LEU A 31 0.25 5.35 -12.47
CA LEU A 31 -0.40 5.23 -11.16
C LEU A 31 0.07 6.36 -10.25
N HIS A 32 -0.87 7.05 -9.62
CA HIS A 32 -0.59 8.09 -8.65
C HIS A 32 -0.76 7.57 -7.22
N PHE A 33 0.24 7.80 -6.37
CA PHE A 33 0.23 7.38 -4.97
C PHE A 33 0.00 8.60 -4.08
N VAL A 34 -1.17 8.65 -3.43
CA VAL A 34 -1.48 9.62 -2.38
C VAL A 34 -1.03 9.03 -1.04
N ILE A 35 -0.21 9.76 -0.32
CA ILE A 35 0.45 9.30 0.90
C ILE A 35 -0.05 10.13 2.06
N GLY A 36 -0.73 9.51 3.02
CA GLY A 36 -1.33 10.20 4.17
C GLY A 36 -0.33 10.68 5.23
N GLY A 37 0.96 10.64 4.94
CA GLY A 37 2.06 11.00 5.83
C GLY A 37 3.09 11.91 5.18
N GLY A 38 4.05 12.38 5.99
CA GLY A 38 5.15 13.22 5.53
C GLY A 38 6.17 12.47 4.69
N ALA A 39 6.90 13.20 3.85
CA ALA A 39 8.01 12.67 3.07
C ALA A 39 9.09 12.06 3.98
N GLY A 40 9.66 10.94 3.57
CA GLY A 40 10.66 10.18 4.34
C GLY A 40 10.07 9.30 5.45
N GLY A 41 8.77 9.36 5.71
CA GLY A 41 8.09 8.49 6.66
C GLY A 41 7.83 7.08 6.10
N GLY A 42 7.38 6.16 6.96
CA GLY A 42 7.14 4.76 6.57
C GLY A 42 6.15 4.60 5.41
N TRP A 43 5.08 5.36 5.39
CA TRP A 43 4.12 5.33 4.28
C TRP A 43 4.70 5.88 2.98
N ASP A 44 5.57 6.89 3.07
CA ASP A 44 6.27 7.44 1.90
C ASP A 44 7.24 6.40 1.31
N GLY A 45 8.05 5.78 2.16
CA GLY A 45 8.95 4.69 1.75
C GLY A 45 8.20 3.51 1.14
N THR A 46 7.07 3.11 1.73
CA THR A 46 6.21 2.04 1.20
C THR A 46 5.66 2.39 -0.18
N ALA A 47 5.12 3.60 -0.34
CA ALA A 47 4.57 4.05 -1.62
C ALA A 47 5.64 4.06 -2.73
N ARG A 48 6.80 4.67 -2.45
CA ARG A 48 7.90 4.78 -3.44
C ARG A 48 8.49 3.43 -3.79
N GLY A 49 8.74 2.58 -2.79
CA GLY A 49 9.22 1.22 -3.02
C GLY A 49 8.24 0.37 -3.83
N THR A 50 6.94 0.49 -3.56
CA THR A 50 5.89 -0.21 -4.33
C THR A 50 5.84 0.29 -5.77
N GLY A 51 5.81 1.62 -5.98
CA GLY A 51 5.78 2.20 -7.32
C GLY A 51 7.02 1.85 -8.13
N GLU A 52 8.21 1.86 -7.51
CA GLU A 52 9.46 1.45 -8.15
C GLU A 52 9.44 -0.03 -8.52
N ALA A 53 9.00 -0.90 -7.62
CA ALA A 53 8.92 -2.33 -7.88
C ALA A 53 7.95 -2.65 -9.03
N LEU A 54 6.78 -2.03 -9.07
CA LEU A 54 5.79 -2.22 -10.14
C LEU A 54 6.31 -1.70 -11.49
N THR A 55 7.03 -0.57 -11.50
CA THR A 55 7.64 -0.04 -12.72
C THR A 55 8.78 -0.93 -13.23
N LYS A 56 9.66 -1.40 -12.35
CA LYS A 56 10.73 -2.33 -12.70
C LYS A 56 10.22 -3.68 -13.21
N ALA A 57 9.09 -4.13 -12.68
CA ALA A 57 8.44 -5.37 -13.09
C ALA A 57 7.61 -5.22 -14.39
N GLY A 58 7.50 -4.02 -14.97
CA GLY A 58 6.77 -3.77 -16.21
C GLY A 58 5.25 -3.69 -16.04
N PHE A 59 4.73 -3.63 -14.80
CA PHE A 59 3.29 -3.46 -14.54
C PHE A 59 2.84 -2.00 -14.63
N LEU A 60 3.75 -1.05 -14.47
CA LEU A 60 3.52 0.38 -14.65
C LEU A 60 4.54 0.95 -15.63
N GLN A 61 4.13 1.92 -16.45
CA GLN A 61 5.06 2.74 -17.22
C GLN A 61 5.67 3.82 -16.33
N SER A 62 4.87 4.43 -15.43
CA SER A 62 5.34 5.45 -14.49
C SER A 62 4.53 5.48 -13.20
N ALA A 63 5.18 5.89 -12.11
CA ALA A 63 4.57 6.17 -10.83
C ALA A 63 4.78 7.63 -10.44
N SER A 64 3.77 8.25 -9.82
CA SER A 64 3.89 9.60 -9.24
C SER A 64 3.43 9.58 -7.79
N PHE A 65 3.94 10.51 -6.96
CA PHE A 65 3.77 10.46 -5.51
C PHE A 65 3.42 11.84 -4.97
N GLU A 66 2.43 11.88 -4.08
CA GLU A 66 2.04 13.11 -3.37
C GLU A 66 1.89 12.82 -1.88
N ASN A 67 2.63 13.57 -1.06
CA ASN A 67 2.51 13.53 0.39
C ASN A 67 1.44 14.52 0.85
N MET A 68 0.34 14.00 1.37
CA MET A 68 -0.81 14.78 1.84
C MET A 68 -0.98 14.60 3.36
N SER A 69 -0.05 15.17 4.12
CA SER A 69 -0.04 15.09 5.58
C SER A 69 -1.17 15.88 6.22
N GLY A 70 -1.70 15.40 7.34
CA GLY A 70 -2.70 16.08 8.15
C GLY A 70 -3.75 15.13 8.71
N GLY A 71 -4.23 15.43 9.92
CA GLY A 71 -5.25 14.64 10.61
C GLY A 71 -4.88 13.17 10.81
N GLY A 72 -3.59 12.85 10.85
CA GLY A 72 -3.13 11.45 10.94
C GLY A 72 -3.50 10.61 9.72
N GLY A 73 -3.50 11.21 8.53
CA GLY A 73 -3.91 10.60 7.27
C GLY A 73 -5.35 10.90 6.86
N GLY A 74 -6.14 11.57 7.73
CA GLY A 74 -7.53 11.91 7.44
C GLY A 74 -7.68 12.85 6.26
N LYS A 75 -6.73 13.80 6.07
CA LYS A 75 -6.74 14.70 4.91
C LYS A 75 -6.64 13.93 3.59
N ALA A 76 -5.71 13.00 3.49
CA ALA A 76 -5.55 12.16 2.30
C ALA A 76 -6.77 11.27 2.07
N LEU A 77 -7.34 10.69 3.13
CA LEU A 77 -8.57 9.90 3.05
C LEU A 77 -9.74 10.74 2.54
N ALA A 78 -9.94 11.95 3.08
CA ALA A 78 -10.99 12.87 2.64
C ALA A 78 -10.83 13.25 1.17
N PHE A 79 -9.60 13.50 0.72
CA PHE A 79 -9.30 13.76 -0.68
C PHE A 79 -9.76 12.60 -1.57
N MET A 80 -9.37 11.36 -1.24
CA MET A 80 -9.76 10.19 -2.03
C MET A 80 -11.28 9.99 -2.12
N ILE A 81 -11.98 10.15 -0.98
CA ILE A 81 -13.43 9.97 -0.92
C ILE A 81 -14.18 11.05 -1.71
N ASN A 82 -13.74 12.30 -1.58
CA ASN A 82 -14.46 13.44 -2.16
C ASN A 82 -14.16 13.62 -3.66
N THR A 83 -12.94 13.34 -4.10
CA THR A 83 -12.52 13.60 -5.49
C THR A 83 -12.57 12.36 -6.38
N LYS A 84 -12.48 11.15 -5.78
CA LYS A 84 -12.46 9.86 -6.49
C LYS A 84 -11.53 9.89 -7.71
N PRO A 85 -10.26 10.25 -7.51
CA PRO A 85 -9.34 10.47 -8.62
C PRO A 85 -9.05 9.14 -9.33
N GLU A 86 -9.02 9.18 -10.67
CA GLU A 86 -8.69 8.02 -11.50
C GLU A 86 -7.21 7.63 -11.33
N ASN A 87 -6.89 6.35 -11.55
CA ASN A 87 -5.53 5.80 -11.49
C ASN A 87 -4.75 6.25 -10.25
N THR A 88 -5.45 6.34 -9.11
CA THR A 88 -4.87 6.83 -7.86
C THR A 88 -5.11 5.83 -6.73
N VAL A 89 -4.09 5.60 -5.93
CA VAL A 89 -4.15 4.73 -4.75
C VAL A 89 -3.73 5.49 -3.50
N LEU A 90 -4.40 5.20 -2.39
CA LEU A 90 -4.05 5.73 -1.08
C LEU A 90 -3.14 4.75 -0.35
N VAL A 91 -1.99 5.22 0.12
CA VAL A 91 -1.10 4.43 0.98
C VAL A 91 -1.34 4.79 2.45
N GLN A 92 -1.82 3.82 3.19
CA GLN A 92 -2.19 3.92 4.60
C GLN A 92 -1.87 2.60 5.34
N SER A 93 -2.07 2.61 6.66
CA SER A 93 -1.88 1.41 7.48
C SER A 93 -2.95 1.30 8.58
N THR A 94 -2.74 0.45 9.57
CA THR A 94 -3.64 0.22 10.71
C THR A 94 -4.22 1.50 11.35
N PRO A 95 -3.51 2.64 11.47
CA PRO A 95 -4.09 3.89 11.95
C PRO A 95 -5.34 4.35 11.19
N LEU A 96 -5.49 4.03 9.91
CA LEU A 96 -6.72 4.30 9.17
C LEU A 96 -7.94 3.65 9.84
N VAL A 97 -7.83 2.37 10.18
CA VAL A 97 -8.91 1.61 10.82
C VAL A 97 -9.16 2.12 12.25
N LEU A 98 -8.11 2.23 13.06
CA LEU A 98 -8.22 2.65 14.45
C LEU A 98 -8.82 4.05 14.59
N ARG A 99 -8.36 5.02 13.79
CA ARG A 99 -8.86 6.40 13.83
C ARG A 99 -10.29 6.55 13.32
N SER A 100 -10.70 5.74 12.35
CA SER A 100 -12.10 5.71 11.91
C SER A 100 -13.01 5.18 13.02
N ILE A 101 -12.62 4.11 13.72
CA ILE A 101 -13.40 3.51 14.80
C ILE A 101 -13.48 4.45 16.02
N THR A 102 -12.36 5.08 16.39
CA THR A 102 -12.30 6.00 17.54
C THR A 102 -12.81 7.41 17.22
N ARG A 103 -13.31 7.66 16.02
CA ARG A 103 -13.79 8.97 15.57
C ARG A 103 -12.76 10.09 15.81
N HIS A 104 -11.50 9.78 15.52
CA HIS A 104 -10.43 10.77 15.70
C HIS A 104 -10.76 12.07 14.93
N LYS A 105 -10.51 13.22 15.54
CA LYS A 105 -10.87 14.54 14.99
C LYS A 105 -10.39 14.81 13.56
N GLY A 106 -9.29 14.20 13.13
CA GLY A 106 -8.79 14.26 11.74
C GLY A 106 -9.56 13.39 10.75
N TYR A 107 -10.51 12.59 11.24
CA TYR A 107 -11.40 11.72 10.45
C TYR A 107 -12.87 12.16 10.53
N VAL A 108 -13.10 13.37 11.00
CA VAL A 108 -14.42 14.00 10.98
C VAL A 108 -14.39 15.11 9.94
N SER A 109 -15.31 15.07 8.99
CA SER A 109 -15.55 16.14 8.02
C SER A 109 -16.96 16.70 8.22
N GLY A 110 -17.27 17.86 7.64
CA GLY A 110 -18.56 18.53 7.81
C GLY A 110 -19.78 17.67 7.45
N SER A 111 -19.60 16.58 6.72
CA SER A 111 -20.67 15.63 6.32
C SER A 111 -20.70 14.35 7.15
N GLY A 112 -19.77 14.16 8.10
CA GLY A 112 -19.73 12.95 8.92
C GLY A 112 -18.33 12.44 9.23
N THR A 113 -18.25 11.20 9.70
CA THR A 113 -16.99 10.53 10.04
C THR A 113 -16.45 9.80 8.82
N LEU A 114 -15.22 10.13 8.41
CA LEU A 114 -14.49 9.39 7.38
C LEU A 114 -14.13 7.99 7.91
N SER A 115 -14.31 6.99 7.08
CA SER A 115 -14.13 5.60 7.50
C SER A 115 -13.27 4.83 6.49
N TYR A 116 -12.55 3.82 6.98
CA TYR A 116 -11.90 2.83 6.14
C TYR A 116 -12.91 2.08 5.24
N LYS A 117 -14.20 2.10 5.58
CA LYS A 117 -15.29 1.49 4.79
C LYS A 117 -15.65 2.30 3.55
N ASP A 118 -15.20 3.56 3.48
CA ASP A 118 -15.47 4.45 2.34
C ASP A 118 -14.44 4.29 1.22
N VAL A 119 -13.46 3.40 1.41
CA VAL A 119 -12.45 3.04 0.42
C VAL A 119 -12.37 1.52 0.25
N VAL A 120 -11.89 1.09 -0.92
CA VAL A 120 -11.72 -0.33 -1.23
C VAL A 120 -10.26 -0.73 -0.98
N PRO A 121 -9.98 -1.66 -0.03
CA PRO A 121 -8.61 -2.16 0.14
C PRO A 121 -8.22 -3.02 -1.07
N ILE A 122 -7.02 -2.77 -1.62
CA ILE A 122 -6.51 -3.48 -2.79
C ILE A 122 -5.52 -4.56 -2.36
N ALA A 123 -4.51 -4.21 -1.56
CA ALA A 123 -3.47 -5.14 -1.12
C ALA A 123 -2.80 -4.68 0.17
N GLY A 124 -2.29 -5.62 0.95
CA GLY A 124 -1.29 -5.39 1.98
C GLY A 124 0.10 -5.62 1.38
N VAL A 125 0.98 -4.63 1.48
CA VAL A 125 2.30 -4.67 0.83
C VAL A 125 3.45 -4.90 1.80
N ILE A 126 3.29 -4.52 3.08
CA ILE A 126 4.27 -4.78 4.15
C ILE A 126 3.56 -5.08 5.47
N GLY A 127 4.21 -5.84 6.32
CA GLY A 127 3.89 -5.98 7.73
C GLY A 127 4.92 -5.24 8.59
N ASP A 128 4.48 -4.67 9.71
CA ASP A 128 5.34 -3.96 10.64
C ASP A 128 4.97 -4.33 12.09
N TYR A 129 5.95 -4.21 12.99
CA TYR A 129 5.76 -4.50 14.40
C TYR A 129 5.82 -3.22 15.22
N GLY A 130 4.85 -3.04 16.11
CA GLY A 130 4.90 -1.97 17.10
C GLY A 130 6.04 -2.17 18.08
N ALA A 131 6.78 -1.10 18.40
CA ALA A 131 7.82 -1.12 19.41
C ALA A 131 7.61 0.03 20.40
N ILE A 132 7.95 -0.21 21.65
CA ILE A 132 8.03 0.83 22.67
C ILE A 132 9.51 1.11 22.90
N ALA A 133 9.91 2.36 22.68
CA ALA A 133 11.27 2.79 22.91
C ALA A 133 11.32 3.80 24.06
N VAL A 134 12.37 3.73 24.84
CA VAL A 134 12.70 4.71 25.88
C VAL A 134 14.08 5.29 25.62
N ALA A 135 14.35 6.47 26.15
CA ALA A 135 15.67 7.11 26.03
C ALA A 135 16.75 6.20 26.65
N LYS A 136 17.97 6.26 26.11
CA LYS A 136 19.12 5.50 26.59
C LYS A 136 19.34 5.61 28.11
N ASN A 137 19.07 6.78 28.67
CA ASN A 137 19.24 7.10 30.09
C ASN A 137 17.97 6.86 30.93
N SER A 138 16.93 6.27 30.33
CA SER A 138 15.67 6.01 31.03
C SER A 138 15.89 5.06 32.22
N PRO A 139 15.20 5.28 33.36
CA PRO A 139 15.18 4.34 34.47
C PRO A 139 14.47 3.03 34.10
N TYR A 140 13.63 3.02 33.07
CA TYR A 140 12.87 1.85 32.65
C TYR A 140 13.76 0.94 31.81
N LYS A 141 13.87 -0.33 32.21
CA LYS A 141 14.73 -1.34 31.55
C LYS A 141 13.93 -2.42 30.83
N ASN A 142 12.65 -2.51 31.10
CA ASN A 142 11.72 -3.46 30.48
C ASN A 142 10.30 -2.88 30.46
N PHE A 143 9.38 -3.56 29.75
CA PHE A 143 8.01 -3.11 29.63
C PHE A 143 7.25 -3.05 30.96
N LYS A 144 7.57 -3.96 31.89
CA LYS A 144 6.94 -3.97 33.22
C LYS A 144 7.24 -2.70 34.01
N ASP A 145 8.48 -2.20 33.95
CA ASP A 145 8.85 -0.94 34.64
C ASP A 145 8.00 0.24 34.17
N VAL A 146 7.75 0.30 32.83
CA VAL A 146 6.90 1.34 32.23
C VAL A 146 5.45 1.19 32.71
N VAL A 147 4.92 -0.02 32.73
CA VAL A 147 3.55 -0.29 33.18
C VAL A 147 3.39 0.04 34.68
N ASP A 148 4.35 -0.32 35.50
CA ASP A 148 4.31 -0.03 36.95
C ASP A 148 4.39 1.47 37.22
N ALA A 149 5.18 2.20 36.44
CA ALA A 149 5.23 3.67 36.54
C ALA A 149 3.89 4.29 36.13
N TYR A 150 3.32 3.87 35.01
CA TYR A 150 2.02 4.34 34.52
C TYR A 150 0.87 4.08 35.50
N LYS A 151 0.90 2.92 36.21
CA LYS A 151 -0.10 2.61 37.24
C LYS A 151 -0.01 3.51 38.48
N LYS A 152 1.19 4.04 38.76
CA LYS A 152 1.39 4.98 39.89
C LYS A 152 0.98 6.39 39.52
N ASP A 153 1.23 6.81 38.33
CA ASP A 153 0.91 8.13 37.80
C ASP A 153 0.67 8.03 36.29
N ALA A 154 -0.57 8.25 35.89
CA ALA A 154 -1.02 8.20 34.50
C ALA A 154 -1.08 9.60 33.83
N SER A 155 -0.57 10.65 34.52
CA SER A 155 -0.56 12.05 34.01
C SER A 155 0.50 12.29 32.94
#